data_ecd62697d8b9404847d9e797669e96c9
#
_entry.id   ecd62697d8b9404847d9e797669e96c9
#
_cell.length_a   1.000
_cell.length_b   1.000
_cell.length_c   1.000
_cell.angle_alpha   90.00
_cell.angle_beta   90.00
_cell.angle_gamma   90.00
#
_symmetry.space_group_name_H-M   'P 1'
#
loop_
_entity.id
_entity.type
_entity.pdbx_description
1 polymer ?
#
loop_
_entity_poly.entity_id
_entity_poly.type
_entity_poly.pdbx_seq_one_letter_code
_entity_poly.pdbx_strand_id
1 'polypeptide(L)'
;MSEHIHAFLSKWTTAERSGDAEMLATLLTPDFAGVGPLGFVLPRPAWLDRYRQGLAYEQFSLEEIEIRPYLYGEVAIVTARNNARGTYKGQPLPEVLRATLVIVPKPEGLELAAVHTSFIAGTHGSPSLPGPSESAARSAGTNPNQEER
;
A
#
# COMPACT_ATOMS: atom_id res chain seq x y z
N MET A 1 12.29 -19.73 1.14
CA MET A 1 12.24 -18.28 1.37
C MET A 1 10.95 -17.68 0.85
N SER A 2 10.67 -17.85 -0.43
CA SER A 2 9.48 -17.22 -0.99
C SER A 2 8.19 -17.78 -0.39
N GLU A 3 8.16 -19.06 -0.03
CA GLU A 3 7.02 -19.64 0.64
C GLU A 3 6.73 -18.97 1.98
N HIS A 4 7.79 -18.65 2.72
CA HIS A 4 7.65 -17.99 4.01
C HIS A 4 7.12 -16.57 3.82
N ILE A 5 7.58 -15.90 2.77
CA ILE A 5 7.10 -14.56 2.47
C ILE A 5 5.62 -14.60 2.11
N HIS A 6 5.23 -15.55 1.23
CA HIS A 6 3.83 -15.66 0.84
C HIS A 6 2.94 -15.99 2.05
N ALA A 7 3.42 -16.87 2.93
CA ALA A 7 2.67 -17.19 4.15
C ALA A 7 2.52 -15.97 5.05
N PHE A 8 3.59 -15.17 5.16
CA PHE A 8 3.54 -13.94 5.94
C PHE A 8 2.54 -12.95 5.34
N LEU A 9 2.60 -12.77 4.02
CA LEU A 9 1.70 -11.83 3.35
C LEU A 9 0.25 -12.26 3.52
N SER A 10 -0.01 -13.56 3.47
CA SER A 10 -1.36 -14.06 3.67
C SER A 10 -1.86 -13.76 5.07
N LYS A 11 -1.00 -13.92 6.06
CA LYS A 11 -1.35 -13.63 7.45
C LYS A 11 -1.62 -12.13 7.63
N TRP A 12 -0.77 -11.30 7.03
CA TRP A 12 -0.91 -9.86 7.13
C TRP A 12 -2.21 -9.39 6.46
N THR A 13 -2.49 -9.86 5.24
CA THR A 13 -3.70 -9.44 4.55
C THR A 13 -4.95 -9.89 5.28
N THR A 14 -4.92 -11.08 5.89
CA THR A 14 -6.05 -11.54 6.68
C THR A 14 -6.28 -10.64 7.89
N ALA A 15 -5.19 -10.26 8.57
CA ALA A 15 -5.30 -9.39 9.75
C ALA A 15 -5.82 -8.00 9.37
N GLU A 16 -5.33 -7.46 8.25
CA GLU A 16 -5.83 -6.15 7.79
C GLU A 16 -7.30 -6.24 7.41
N ARG A 17 -7.67 -7.28 6.68
CA ARG A 17 -9.06 -7.40 6.22
C ARG A 17 -10.01 -7.54 7.40
N SER A 18 -9.64 -8.29 8.40
CA SER A 18 -10.52 -8.52 9.54
C SER A 18 -10.42 -7.44 10.60
N GLY A 19 -9.48 -6.51 10.47
CA GLY A 19 -9.29 -5.46 11.46
C GLY A 19 -8.74 -5.97 12.77
N ASP A 20 -7.94 -7.04 12.71
CA ASP A 20 -7.40 -7.69 13.90
C ASP A 20 -6.13 -6.98 14.34
N ALA A 21 -6.31 -5.93 15.13
CA ALA A 21 -5.19 -5.12 15.58
C ALA A 21 -4.23 -5.90 16.47
N GLU A 22 -4.73 -6.86 17.23
CA GLU A 22 -3.85 -7.70 18.05
C GLU A 22 -2.93 -8.55 17.20
N MET A 23 -3.48 -9.17 16.17
CA MET A 23 -2.66 -9.96 15.25
C MET A 23 -1.68 -9.06 14.53
N LEU A 24 -2.14 -7.90 14.04
CA LEU A 24 -1.26 -6.97 13.36
C LEU A 24 -0.09 -6.54 14.25
N ALA A 25 -0.35 -6.34 15.53
CA ALA A 25 0.71 -5.93 16.45
C ALA A 25 1.84 -6.96 16.50
N THR A 26 1.54 -8.23 16.26
CA THR A 26 2.58 -9.26 16.24
C THR A 26 3.33 -9.32 14.92
N LEU A 27 2.82 -8.65 13.88
CA LEU A 27 3.40 -8.70 12.55
C LEU A 27 4.21 -7.46 12.18
N LEU A 28 4.17 -6.42 13.00
CA LEU A 28 4.84 -5.16 12.69
C LEU A 28 6.04 -4.97 13.58
N THR A 29 7.13 -4.40 13.01
CA THR A 29 8.29 -4.07 13.85
C THR A 29 7.93 -2.96 14.84
N PRO A 30 8.68 -2.83 15.94
CA PRO A 30 8.40 -1.74 16.89
C PRO A 30 8.48 -0.35 16.26
N ASP A 31 9.35 -0.19 15.26
CA ASP A 31 9.53 1.10 14.58
C ASP A 31 8.81 1.16 13.24
N PHE A 32 7.82 0.31 13.04
CA PHE A 32 7.06 0.27 11.79
C PHE A 32 6.49 1.64 11.44
N ALA A 33 6.47 1.92 10.14
CA ALA A 33 5.78 3.09 9.62
C ALA A 33 5.06 2.71 8.34
N GLY A 34 3.85 3.20 8.19
CA GLY A 34 3.08 3.02 6.96
C GLY A 34 2.83 4.36 6.31
N VAL A 35 2.93 4.42 4.99
CA VAL A 35 2.71 5.66 4.25
C VAL A 35 1.53 5.44 3.31
N GLY A 36 0.51 6.26 3.45
CA GLY A 36 -0.66 6.19 2.60
C GLY A 36 -0.45 6.87 1.26
N PRO A 37 -1.41 6.70 0.35
CA PRO A 37 -1.23 7.22 -1.02
C PRO A 37 -1.20 8.74 -1.11
N LEU A 38 -1.66 9.43 -0.09
CA LEU A 38 -1.56 10.89 -0.04
C LEU A 38 -0.34 11.37 0.73
N GLY A 39 0.52 10.45 1.15
CA GLY A 39 1.78 10.82 1.79
C GLY A 39 1.76 10.90 3.30
N PHE A 40 0.62 10.65 3.93
CA PHE A 40 0.57 10.64 5.39
C PHE A 40 1.36 9.47 5.94
N VAL A 41 2.19 9.74 6.95
CA VAL A 41 3.00 8.73 7.60
C VAL A 41 2.33 8.36 8.92
N LEU A 42 2.06 7.07 9.09
CA LEU A 42 1.46 6.56 10.31
C LEU A 42 2.46 5.67 11.03
N PRO A 43 2.93 6.07 12.20
CA PRO A 43 3.75 5.17 13.00
C PRO A 43 2.90 4.01 13.51
N ARG A 44 3.60 3.02 14.06
CA ARG A 44 2.95 1.78 14.47
C ARG A 44 1.68 1.97 15.29
N PRO A 45 1.67 2.79 16.36
CA PRO A 45 0.44 2.91 17.13
C PRO A 45 -0.72 3.47 16.33
N ALA A 46 -0.44 4.46 15.47
CA ALA A 46 -1.47 5.06 14.65
C ALA A 46 -1.99 4.07 13.61
N TRP A 47 -1.09 3.26 13.04
CA TRP A 47 -1.50 2.23 12.08
C TRP A 47 -2.43 1.23 12.72
N LEU A 48 -2.08 0.77 13.92
CA LEU A 48 -2.91 -0.19 14.64
C LEU A 48 -4.25 0.40 15.07
N ASP A 49 -4.28 1.71 15.29
CA ASP A 49 -5.48 2.39 15.76
C ASP A 49 -6.48 2.70 14.65
N ARG A 50 -6.12 2.46 13.38
CA ARG A 50 -6.98 2.82 12.26
C ARG A 50 -8.37 2.21 12.34
N TYR A 51 -8.45 0.97 12.80
CA TYR A 51 -9.73 0.26 12.85
C TYR A 51 -10.65 0.85 13.89
N ARG A 52 -10.08 1.27 15.00
CA ARG A 52 -10.86 1.94 16.04
C ARG A 52 -11.32 3.31 15.59
N GLN A 53 -10.54 3.93 14.66
CA GLN A 53 -10.87 5.24 14.14
C GLN A 53 -11.87 5.18 12.98
N GLY A 54 -12.33 4.00 12.60
CA GLY A 54 -13.38 3.88 11.60
C GLY A 54 -13.02 3.18 10.31
N LEU A 55 -11.84 2.59 10.22
CA LEU A 55 -11.46 1.81 9.04
C LEU A 55 -12.16 0.46 9.07
N ALA A 56 -12.78 0.10 7.96
CA ALA A 56 -13.44 -1.20 7.84
C ALA A 56 -13.26 -1.71 6.41
N TYR A 57 -12.67 -2.89 6.28
CA TYR A 57 -12.50 -3.53 4.99
C TYR A 57 -13.51 -4.63 4.79
N GLU A 58 -14.06 -4.72 3.58
CA GLU A 58 -14.81 -5.88 3.12
C GLU A 58 -13.89 -6.82 2.36
N GLN A 59 -12.93 -6.26 1.64
CA GLN A 59 -11.95 -7.01 0.87
C GLN A 59 -10.60 -6.35 1.03
N PHE A 60 -9.55 -7.17 1.07
CA PHE A 60 -8.19 -6.69 1.15
C PHE A 60 -7.29 -7.81 0.65
N SER A 61 -6.66 -7.62 -0.49
CA SER A 61 -5.83 -8.66 -1.07
C SER A 61 -4.66 -8.06 -1.82
N LEU A 62 -3.69 -8.89 -2.12
CA LEU A 62 -2.52 -8.51 -2.90
C LEU A 62 -2.47 -9.37 -4.16
N GLU A 63 -2.15 -8.71 -5.27
CA GLU A 63 -1.93 -9.36 -6.55
C GLU A 63 -0.62 -8.86 -7.15
N GLU A 64 -0.17 -9.50 -8.22
CA GLU A 64 1.05 -9.08 -8.91
C GLU A 64 2.21 -8.96 -7.93
N ILE A 65 2.36 -9.97 -7.08
CA ILE A 65 3.36 -9.95 -6.02
C ILE A 65 4.73 -10.24 -6.60
N GLU A 66 5.67 -9.31 -6.40
CA GLU A 66 7.06 -9.49 -6.78
C GLU A 66 7.92 -9.42 -5.53
N ILE A 67 8.69 -10.47 -5.29
CA ILE A 67 9.52 -10.57 -4.10
C ILE A 67 10.99 -10.44 -4.51
N ARG A 68 11.69 -9.46 -3.93
CA ARG A 68 13.11 -9.26 -4.16
C ARG A 68 13.85 -9.44 -2.85
N PRO A 69 14.64 -10.53 -2.72
CA PRO A 69 15.38 -10.76 -1.48
C PRO A 69 16.69 -9.98 -1.47
N TYR A 70 17.11 -9.59 -0.27
CA TYR A 70 18.36 -8.90 -0.04
C TYR A 70 19.02 -9.50 1.19
N LEU A 71 20.28 -9.16 1.43
CA LEU A 71 21.03 -9.64 2.58
C LEU A 71 20.93 -11.15 2.71
N TYR A 72 21.28 -11.83 1.61
CA TYR A 72 21.28 -13.30 1.57
C TYR A 72 19.92 -13.88 1.93
N GLY A 73 18.86 -13.15 1.55
CA GLY A 73 17.50 -13.64 1.78
C GLY A 73 16.88 -13.26 3.10
N GLU A 74 17.60 -12.48 3.91
CA GLU A 74 17.06 -12.10 5.21
C GLU A 74 16.03 -10.99 5.14
N VAL A 75 16.15 -10.11 4.15
CA VAL A 75 15.23 -9.00 3.96
C VAL A 75 14.54 -9.17 2.61
N ALA A 76 13.26 -8.92 2.57
CA ALA A 76 12.54 -8.95 1.30
C ALA A 76 11.87 -7.61 1.07
N ILE A 77 12.01 -7.09 -0.15
CA ILE A 77 11.23 -5.96 -0.60
C ILE A 77 10.19 -6.52 -1.56
N VAL A 78 8.94 -6.29 -1.25
CA VAL A 78 7.83 -6.83 -2.01
C VAL A 78 7.06 -5.70 -2.64
N THR A 79 6.81 -5.78 -3.95
CA THR A 79 5.87 -4.87 -4.58
C THR A 79 4.64 -5.66 -4.97
N ALA A 80 3.50 -5.03 -4.90
CA ALA A 80 2.24 -5.71 -5.18
C ALA A 80 1.17 -4.69 -5.54
N ARG A 81 0.09 -5.21 -6.10
CA ARG A 81 -1.12 -4.43 -6.31
C ARG A 81 -2.06 -4.77 -5.16
N ASN A 82 -2.44 -3.76 -4.42
CA ASN A 82 -3.35 -3.94 -3.29
C ASN A 82 -4.76 -3.63 -3.76
N ASN A 83 -5.61 -4.63 -3.72
CA ASN A 83 -7.02 -4.47 -4.06
C ASN A 83 -7.80 -4.47 -2.77
N ALA A 84 -8.65 -3.46 -2.59
CA ALA A 84 -9.38 -3.31 -1.34
C ALA A 84 -10.77 -2.77 -1.62
N ARG A 85 -11.68 -3.09 -0.72
CA ARG A 85 -12.99 -2.48 -0.70
C ARG A 85 -13.33 -2.24 0.75
N GLY A 86 -13.75 -1.03 1.05
CA GLY A 86 -14.08 -0.69 2.42
C GLY A 86 -14.29 0.79 2.58
N THR A 87 -14.37 1.21 3.83
CA THR A 87 -14.64 2.61 4.14
C THR A 87 -13.75 3.06 5.28
N TYR A 88 -13.53 4.36 5.35
CA TYR A 88 -12.91 5.00 6.50
C TYR A 88 -13.83 6.13 6.91
N LYS A 89 -14.38 6.02 8.11
CA LYS A 89 -15.35 6.99 8.62
C LYS A 89 -16.47 7.21 7.62
N GLY A 90 -16.93 6.12 7.00
CA GLY A 90 -18.04 6.16 6.08
C GLY A 90 -17.70 6.53 4.65
N GLN A 91 -16.46 6.94 4.38
CA GLN A 91 -16.05 7.31 3.02
C GLN A 91 -15.39 6.13 2.33
N PRO A 92 -15.70 5.90 1.04
CA PRO A 92 -15.09 4.79 0.32
C PRO A 92 -13.59 4.93 0.22
N LEU A 93 -12.89 3.82 0.34
CA LEU A 93 -11.45 3.79 0.19
C LEU A 93 -11.07 3.62 -1.28
N PRO A 94 -9.84 4.03 -1.65
CA PRO A 94 -9.33 3.68 -2.98
C PRO A 94 -9.31 2.17 -3.14
N GLU A 95 -9.77 1.69 -4.30
CA GLU A 95 -9.91 0.26 -4.51
C GLU A 95 -8.63 -0.38 -4.98
N VAL A 96 -7.72 0.39 -5.55
CA VAL A 96 -6.49 -0.15 -6.12
C VAL A 96 -5.34 0.76 -5.75
N LEU A 97 -4.31 0.19 -5.15
CA LEU A 97 -3.09 0.91 -4.82
C LEU A 97 -1.89 0.06 -5.18
N ARG A 98 -0.76 0.69 -5.46
CA ARG A 98 0.52 0.00 -5.56
C ARG A 98 1.14 0.02 -4.16
N ALA A 99 1.63 -1.11 -3.73
CA ALA A 99 2.21 -1.23 -2.39
C ALA A 99 3.63 -1.72 -2.48
N THR A 100 4.51 -1.14 -1.67
CA THR A 100 5.85 -1.65 -1.45
C THR A 100 5.94 -2.01 0.03
N LEU A 101 6.36 -3.23 0.31
CA LEU A 101 6.48 -3.72 1.67
C LEU A 101 7.91 -4.12 1.94
N VAL A 102 8.40 -3.84 3.15
CA VAL A 102 9.72 -4.25 3.58
C VAL A 102 9.53 -5.26 4.71
N ILE A 103 9.96 -6.49 4.46
CA ILE A 103 9.78 -7.59 5.40
C ILE A 103 11.14 -8.00 5.92
N VAL A 104 11.26 -8.08 7.23
CA VAL A 104 12.54 -8.35 7.89
C VAL A 104 12.38 -9.54 8.83
N PRO A 105 13.50 -10.21 9.17
CA PRO A 105 13.41 -11.37 10.06
C PRO A 105 13.31 -10.95 11.52
N LYS A 106 12.74 -11.83 12.31
CA LYS A 106 12.82 -11.76 13.75
C LYS A 106 13.12 -13.16 14.25
N PRO A 107 13.43 -13.34 15.55
CA PRO A 107 13.89 -14.67 16.01
C PRO A 107 12.98 -15.82 15.63
N GLU A 108 11.69 -15.61 15.58
CA GLU A 108 10.77 -16.71 15.26
C GLU A 108 9.85 -16.37 14.12
N GLY A 109 10.38 -15.78 13.05
CA GLY A 109 9.55 -15.53 11.89
C GLY A 109 9.90 -14.24 11.20
N LEU A 110 8.87 -13.55 10.74
CA LEU A 110 9.04 -12.35 9.92
C LEU A 110 8.19 -11.23 10.49
N GLU A 111 8.62 -9.99 10.20
CA GLU A 111 7.88 -8.79 10.57
C GLU A 111 7.88 -7.83 9.41
N LEU A 112 6.85 -7.01 9.36
CA LEU A 112 6.74 -5.93 8.38
C LEU A 112 7.33 -4.67 8.99
N ALA A 113 8.37 -4.15 8.33
CA ALA A 113 9.03 -2.93 8.82
C ALA A 113 8.40 -1.68 8.24
N ALA A 114 7.85 -1.76 7.04
CA ALA A 114 7.26 -0.60 6.40
C ALA A 114 6.32 -1.04 5.29
N VAL A 115 5.32 -0.22 5.04
CA VAL A 115 4.51 -0.32 3.84
C VAL A 115 4.32 1.08 3.30
N HIS A 116 4.45 1.22 1.99
CA HIS A 116 4.25 2.49 1.32
C HIS A 116 3.30 2.25 0.16
N THR A 117 2.24 3.02 0.08
CA THR A 117 1.26 2.85 -0.97
C THR A 117 1.19 4.10 -1.82
N SER A 118 0.79 3.90 -3.07
CA SER A 118 0.57 5.01 -3.98
C SER A 118 -0.62 4.68 -4.87
N PHE A 119 -1.25 5.73 -5.39
CA PHE A 119 -2.26 5.53 -6.42
C PHE A 119 -1.62 4.98 -7.68
N ILE A 120 -2.40 4.23 -8.44
CA ILE A 120 -1.98 3.77 -9.76
C ILE A 120 -2.71 4.67 -10.76
N ALA A 121 -1.94 5.38 -11.58
CA ALA A 121 -2.52 6.31 -12.54
C ALA A 121 -3.52 5.59 -13.44
N GLY A 122 -4.63 6.24 -13.71
CA GLY A 122 -5.64 5.70 -14.60
C GLY A 122 -6.64 4.77 -13.95
N THR A 123 -6.48 4.45 -12.67
CA THR A 123 -7.46 3.60 -11.99
C THR A 123 -8.54 4.46 -11.35
N HIS A 124 -9.69 3.82 -11.11
CA HIS A 124 -10.81 4.51 -10.49
C HIS A 124 -10.42 5.02 -9.11
N GLY A 125 -10.69 6.30 -8.87
CA GLY A 125 -10.37 6.90 -7.59
C GLY A 125 -8.99 7.50 -7.50
N SER A 126 -8.13 7.28 -8.50
CA SER A 126 -6.81 7.90 -8.49
C SER A 126 -6.92 9.34 -8.97
N PRO A 127 -6.03 10.22 -8.46
CA PRO A 127 -6.00 11.60 -8.97
C PRO A 127 -5.56 11.64 -10.43
N SER A 128 -5.97 12.68 -11.12
CA SER A 128 -5.52 12.91 -12.48
C SER A 128 -4.03 13.22 -12.49
N LEU A 129 -3.37 12.79 -13.56
CA LEU A 129 -1.98 13.16 -13.74
C LEU A 129 -1.87 14.64 -14.01
N PRO A 130 -1.01 15.35 -13.28
CA PRO A 130 -0.85 16.79 -13.49
C PRO A 130 0.10 17.04 -14.63
N GLY A 131 -0.14 16.59 -15.78
CA GLY A 131 0.83 16.66 -16.84
C GLY A 131 0.56 17.77 -17.80
N PRO A 132 1.57 18.17 -18.56
CA PRO A 132 1.36 19.13 -19.63
C PRO A 132 0.39 18.63 -20.68
N SER A 133 0.27 17.33 -20.82
CA SER A 133 -0.69 16.83 -21.78
C SER A 133 -2.10 17.24 -21.42
N GLU A 134 -2.40 17.24 -20.16
CA GLU A 134 -3.70 17.65 -19.71
C GLU A 134 -3.97 19.11 -19.95
N SER A 135 -3.08 19.95 -19.45
CA SER A 135 -3.28 21.36 -19.64
C SER A 135 -3.03 21.77 -21.07
N ALA A 136 -2.07 21.16 -21.73
CA ALA A 136 -1.82 21.51 -23.12
C ALA A 136 -2.98 21.13 -23.99
N ALA A 137 -3.58 20.02 -23.74
CA ALA A 137 -4.74 19.63 -24.51
C ALA A 137 -5.88 20.60 -24.32
N ARG A 138 -5.95 21.20 -23.20
CA ARG A 138 -7.01 22.14 -22.92
C ARG A 138 -6.71 23.53 -23.42
N SER A 139 -5.49 23.92 -23.30
CA SER A 139 -5.17 25.28 -23.64
C SER A 139 -4.69 25.39 -25.07
N ALA A 140 -3.95 24.52 -25.51
CA ALA A 140 -3.48 24.60 -26.82
C ALA A 140 -4.48 24.13 -27.70
N GLY A 141 -5.07 23.86 -27.01
CA GLY A 141 -5.47 23.60 -27.67
C GLY A 141 -4.50 23.92 -28.29
N THR A 142 -3.98 24.22 -28.06
CA THR A 142 -3.19 24.58 -28.47
C THR A 142 -2.34 24.87 -28.80
N ASN A 143 -1.89 25.16 -28.72
CA ASN A 143 -0.85 25.65 -29.08
C ASN A 143 -0.19 25.20 -29.73
N PRO A 144 -0.14 25.17 -30.40
CA PRO A 144 0.55 24.50 -30.92
C PRO A 144 1.66 24.37 -30.91
N ASN A 145 1.98 24.72 -30.79
CA ASN A 145 3.07 24.53 -30.72
C ASN A 145 3.53 24.08 -29.67
N GLN A 146 2.91 23.84 -29.27
CA GLN A 146 3.34 23.33 -28.35
C GLN A 146 3.14 22.10 -28.30
N GLU A 147 2.89 21.76 -28.92
CA GLU A 147 2.88 20.93 -28.88
C GLU A 147 3.46 20.03 -29.01
N GLU A 148 3.75 19.98 -29.01
CA GLU A 148 4.26 19.45 -29.01
C GLU A 148 4.83 18.93 -28.58
N ARG A 149 4.66 18.87 -28.24
CA ARG A 149 5.32 18.71 -27.60
C ARG A 149 5.39 17.99 -27.03
#